data_d818023fdf0f413f301b9f7a1d52e1dc
#
_entry.id   d818023fdf0f413f301b9f7a1d52e1dc
#
_cell.length_a   1.000
_cell.length_b   1.000
_cell.length_c   1.000
_cell.angle_alpha   90.00
_cell.angle_beta   90.00
_cell.angle_gamma   90.00
#
_symmetry.space_group_name_H-M   'P 1'
#
loop_
_entity.id
_entity.type
_entity.pdbx_description
1 polymer ?
#
loop_
_entity_poly.entity_id
_entity_poly.type
_entity_poly.pdbx_seq_one_letter_code
_entity_poly.pdbx_strand_id
1 'polypeptide(L)'
;MKTDYLLHEQVDHVLAALTPSNRLVCEVMLHTGLRVGDVLALKTQDIRPRMWVRESKTGKRKQVGLPGPLMARVLAQAGTVWAF
;
A
#
# COMPACT_ATOMS: atom_id res chain seq x y z
N MET A 1 8.24 -12.52 -16.36
CA MET A 1 7.55 -11.26 -16.60
C MET A 1 8.22 -10.12 -15.85
N LYS A 2 8.51 -9.05 -16.53
CA LYS A 2 9.32 -7.97 -15.96
C LYS A 2 8.52 -6.68 -15.76
N THR A 3 7.31 -6.82 -15.30
CA THR A 3 6.44 -5.69 -15.05
C THR A 3 6.91 -4.81 -13.91
N ASP A 4 7.76 -5.35 -13.06
CA ASP A 4 8.33 -4.63 -11.92
C ASP A 4 9.40 -3.62 -12.31
N TYR A 5 9.74 -3.55 -13.60
CA TYR A 5 10.76 -2.63 -14.10
C TYR A 5 10.20 -1.44 -14.85
N LEU A 6 9.07 -0.95 -14.42
CA LEU A 6 8.56 0.30 -14.95
C LEU A 6 9.51 1.43 -14.58
N LEU A 7 9.80 2.29 -15.54
CA LEU A 7 10.55 3.49 -15.27
C LEU A 7 9.74 4.41 -14.36
N HIS A 8 10.44 5.26 -13.60
CA HIS A 8 9.79 6.17 -12.66
C HIS A 8 8.69 7.00 -13.32
N GLU A 9 8.94 7.49 -14.51
CA GLU A 9 7.97 8.28 -15.28
C GLU A 9 6.75 7.45 -15.66
N GLN A 10 6.96 6.17 -15.98
CA GLN A 10 5.86 5.26 -16.31
C GLN A 10 5.00 4.97 -15.09
N VAL A 11 5.62 4.82 -13.92
CA VAL A 11 4.90 4.62 -12.66
C VAL A 11 4.04 5.84 -12.37
N ASP A 12 4.58 7.04 -12.49
CA ASP A 12 3.82 8.26 -12.25
C ASP A 12 2.65 8.39 -13.22
N HIS A 13 2.86 8.03 -14.48
CA HIS A 13 1.80 8.05 -15.48
C HIS A 13 0.67 7.08 -15.14
N VAL A 14 1.02 5.86 -14.75
CA VAL A 14 0.04 4.85 -14.36
C VAL A 14 -0.74 5.31 -13.13
N LEU A 15 -0.06 5.84 -12.12
CA LEU A 15 -0.71 6.33 -10.91
C LEU A 15 -1.68 7.46 -11.20
N ALA A 16 -1.31 8.37 -12.12
CA ALA A 16 -2.18 9.48 -12.50
C ALA A 16 -3.46 9.01 -13.20
N ALA A 17 -3.40 7.88 -13.90
CA ALA A 17 -4.54 7.34 -14.64
C ALA A 17 -5.50 6.52 -13.76
N LEU A 18 -5.10 6.17 -12.52
CA LEU A 18 -5.91 5.36 -11.63
C LEU A 18 -6.92 6.21 -10.86
N THR A 19 -8.00 5.57 -10.40
CA THR A 19 -8.92 6.21 -9.46
C THR A 19 -8.16 6.56 -8.16
N PRO A 20 -8.63 7.55 -7.39
CA PRO A 20 -7.96 7.92 -6.15
C PRO A 20 -7.73 6.74 -5.18
N SER A 21 -8.70 5.85 -5.04
CA SER A 21 -8.57 4.68 -4.17
C SER A 21 -7.51 3.71 -4.67
N ASN A 22 -7.54 3.39 -5.96
CA ASN A 22 -6.55 2.49 -6.56
C ASN A 22 -5.16 3.09 -6.55
N ARG A 23 -5.07 4.39 -6.80
CA ARG A 23 -3.81 5.11 -6.72
C ARG A 23 -3.20 5.00 -5.34
N LEU A 24 -4.01 5.18 -4.29
CA LEU A 24 -3.54 5.10 -2.92
C LEU A 24 -3.02 3.70 -2.58
N VAL A 25 -3.73 2.66 -3.01
CA VAL A 25 -3.27 1.27 -2.85
C VAL A 25 -1.91 1.08 -3.51
N CYS A 26 -1.75 1.56 -4.74
CA CYS A 26 -0.48 1.45 -5.46
C CYS A 26 0.64 2.20 -4.74
N GLU A 27 0.37 3.38 -4.21
CA GLU A 27 1.38 4.14 -3.47
C GLU A 27 1.82 3.40 -2.21
N VAL A 28 0.90 2.78 -1.49
CA VAL A 28 1.24 1.96 -0.33
C VAL A 28 2.08 0.76 -0.74
N MET A 29 1.74 0.09 -1.84
CA MET A 29 2.53 -1.02 -2.36
C MET A 29 3.96 -0.60 -2.69
N LEU A 30 4.12 0.56 -3.32
CA LEU A 30 5.43 1.09 -3.69
C LEU A 30 6.29 1.41 -2.47
N HIS A 31 5.68 1.95 -1.43
CA HIS A 31 6.43 2.32 -0.21
C HIS A 31 6.73 1.13 0.69
N THR A 32 5.86 0.13 0.71
CA THR A 32 6.00 -1.00 1.65
C THR A 32 6.59 -2.24 1.01
N GLY A 33 6.51 -2.36 -0.31
CA GLY A 33 6.89 -3.58 -1.01
C GLY A 33 5.90 -4.72 -0.81
N LEU A 34 4.74 -4.46 -0.25
CA LEU A 34 3.71 -5.47 -0.05
C LEU A 34 2.99 -5.77 -1.37
N ARG A 35 2.43 -6.98 -1.45
CA ARG A 35 1.57 -7.37 -2.56
C ARG A 35 0.20 -6.73 -2.43
N VAL A 36 -0.51 -6.60 -3.54
CA VAL A 36 -1.84 -5.98 -3.54
C VAL A 36 -2.80 -6.66 -2.56
N GLY A 37 -2.79 -8.00 -2.52
CA GLY A 37 -3.64 -8.75 -1.60
C GLY A 37 -3.34 -8.44 -0.13
N ASP A 38 -2.06 -8.27 0.20
CA ASP A 38 -1.64 -7.95 1.55
C ASP A 38 -2.00 -6.52 1.93
N VAL A 39 -1.92 -5.59 0.99
CA VAL A 39 -2.36 -4.21 1.21
C VAL A 39 -3.88 -4.17 1.43
N LEU A 40 -4.63 -4.89 0.62
CA LEU A 40 -6.09 -4.93 0.74
C LEU A 40 -6.56 -5.64 2.01
N ALA A 41 -5.70 -6.45 2.61
CA ALA A 41 -5.99 -7.12 3.89
C ALA A 41 -5.66 -6.27 5.11
N LEU A 42 -5.10 -5.09 4.93
CA LEU A 42 -4.79 -4.20 6.06
C LEU A 42 -6.07 -3.71 6.72
N LYS A 43 -6.06 -3.72 8.04
CA LYS A 43 -7.17 -3.19 8.84
C LYS A 43 -6.84 -1.79 9.32
N THR A 44 -7.86 -0.95 9.40
CA THR A 44 -7.70 0.44 9.84
C THR A 44 -7.02 0.54 11.19
N GLN A 45 -7.38 -0.34 12.13
CA GLN A 45 -6.80 -0.34 13.47
C GLN A 45 -5.29 -0.64 13.49
N ASP A 46 -4.77 -1.26 12.43
CA ASP A 46 -3.36 -1.66 12.36
C ASP A 46 -2.50 -0.64 11.61
N ILE A 47 -3.11 0.41 11.07
CA ILE A 47 -2.37 1.44 10.34
C ILE A 47 -1.56 2.29 11.31
N ARG A 48 -0.24 2.21 11.19
CA ARG A 48 0.70 2.92 12.05
C ARG A 48 1.92 3.36 11.24
N PRO A 49 2.74 4.28 11.73
CA PRO A 49 3.98 4.66 11.05
C PRO A 49 4.91 3.48 10.83
N ARG A 50 4.90 2.52 11.76
CA ARG A 50 5.61 1.24 11.61
C ARG A 50 4.63 0.14 11.94
N MET A 51 4.52 -0.81 11.01
CA MET A 51 3.57 -1.92 11.13
C MET A 51 4.27 -3.23 10.87
N TRP A 52 3.80 -4.28 11.55
CA TRP A 52 4.15 -5.64 11.22
C TRP A 52 3.05 -6.24 10.37
N VAL A 53 3.42 -6.74 9.20
CA VAL A 53 2.48 -7.35 8.26
C VAL A 53 2.95 -8.76 7.95
N ARG A 54 2.03 -9.71 8.00
CA ARG A 54 2.32 -11.07 7.58
C ARG A 54 2.08 -11.18 6.08
N GLU A 55 3.12 -11.55 5.34
CA GLU A 55 3.00 -11.75 3.91
C GLU A 55 2.23 -13.05 3.65
N SER A 56 1.16 -12.97 2.87
CA SER A 56 0.30 -14.13 2.59
C SER A 56 1.06 -15.22 1.84
N LYS A 57 2.01 -14.85 0.96
CA LYS A 57 2.74 -15.81 0.16
C LYS A 57 3.72 -16.64 0.97
N THR A 58 4.44 -16.02 1.91
CA THR A 58 5.51 -16.67 2.65
C THR A 58 5.15 -16.99 4.07
N GLY A 59 4.08 -16.39 4.60
CA GLY A 59 3.72 -16.48 6.01
C GLY A 59 4.66 -15.74 6.94
N LYS A 60 5.69 -15.08 6.41
CA LYS A 60 6.67 -14.36 7.21
C LYS A 60 6.14 -13.00 7.60
N ARG A 61 6.54 -12.52 8.78
CA ARG A 61 6.22 -11.17 9.22
C ARG A 61 7.27 -10.21 8.69
N LYS A 62 6.80 -9.06 8.23
CA LYS A 62 7.63 -8.01 7.69
C LYS A 62 7.28 -6.69 8.35
N GLN A 63 8.29 -5.96 8.79
CA GLN A 63 8.07 -4.61 9.29
C GLN A 63 8.08 -3.64 8.12
N VAL A 64 7.03 -2.85 8.00
CA VAL A 64 6.91 -1.83 6.95
C VAL A 64 6.62 -0.49 7.56
N GLY A 65 7.07 0.57 6.89
CA GLY A 65 6.84 1.94 7.32
C GLY A 65 5.94 2.67 6.35
N LEU A 66 5.10 3.54 6.89
CA LEU A 66 4.31 4.48 6.09
C LEU A 66 4.76 5.90 6.41
N PRO A 67 5.18 6.67 5.40
CA PRO A 67 5.44 8.09 5.61
C PRO A 67 4.20 8.78 6.17
N GLY A 68 4.39 9.75 7.06
CA GLY A 68 3.27 10.44 7.70
C GLY A 68 2.22 10.97 6.74
N PRO A 69 2.60 11.68 5.67
CA PRO A 69 1.62 12.18 4.69
C PRO A 69 0.84 11.06 4.01
N LEU A 70 1.49 9.94 3.68
CA LEU A 70 0.81 8.80 3.06
C LEU A 70 -0.13 8.13 4.07
N MET A 71 0.32 7.94 5.30
CA MET A 71 -0.50 7.36 6.36
C MET A 71 -1.76 8.20 6.59
N ALA A 72 -1.62 9.52 6.62
CA ALA A 72 -2.77 10.42 6.79
C ALA A 72 -3.78 10.25 5.67
N ARG A 73 -3.32 10.08 4.43
CA ARG A 73 -4.21 9.87 3.29
C ARG A 73 -4.92 8.52 3.39
N VAL A 74 -4.22 7.48 3.84
CA VAL A 74 -4.84 6.17 4.04
C VAL A 74 -5.93 6.26 5.09
N LEU A 75 -5.64 6.86 6.23
CA LEU A 75 -6.61 6.99 7.32
C LEU A 75 -7.80 7.86 6.95
N ALA A 76 -7.59 8.89 6.13
CA ALA A 76 -8.66 9.80 5.73
C ALA A 76 -9.78 9.10 4.93
N GLN A 77 -9.45 8.04 4.18
CA GLN A 77 -10.42 7.30 3.38
C GLN A 77 -10.75 5.91 3.96
N ALA A 78 -10.08 5.51 5.03
CA ALA A 78 -10.26 4.17 5.61
C ALA A 78 -11.66 3.97 6.17
N GLY A 79 -12.17 2.75 6.06
CA GLY A 79 -13.41 2.34 6.69
C GLY A 79 -13.22 2.01 8.17
N THR A 80 -14.29 1.53 8.81
CA THR A 80 -14.24 1.16 10.22
C THR A 80 -13.42 -0.08 10.50
N VAL A 81 -13.35 -1.01 9.54
CA VAL A 81 -12.63 -2.26 9.68
C VAL A 81 -11.45 -2.32 8.72
N TRP A 82 -11.68 -2.07 7.45
CA TRP A 82 -10.68 -2.19 6.40
C TRP A 82 -10.12 -0.83 6.02
N ALA A 83 -8.79 -0.79 5.82
CA ALA A 83 -8.13 0.44 5.40
C ALA A 83 -8.48 0.82 3.95
N PHE A 84 -8.84 -0.17 3.15
CA PHE A 84 -9.19 0.04 1.74
C PHE A 84 -10.47 -0.67 1.36
#